data_d532e7de1f2746555c680a5e7616d0f8
#
_entry.id   d532e7de1f2746555c680a5e7616d0f8
#
_cell.length_a   1.000
_cell.length_b   1.000
_cell.length_c   1.000
_cell.angle_alpha   90.00
_cell.angle_beta   90.00
_cell.angle_gamma   90.00
#
_symmetry.space_group_name_H-M   'P 1'
#
loop_
_entity.id
_entity.type
_entity.pdbx_description
1 polymer ?
#
loop_
_entity_poly.entity_id
_entity_poly.type
_entity_poly.pdbx_seq_one_letter_code
_entity_poly.pdbx_strand_id
1 'polypeptide(L)'
;LADVQDPDLGDDIVSLGLVNDVEVDEDAGEVRVSLALGAPFSPHESAIADDVRAALADTGLDVALSASIPDGLDADEQVLPGVKNVIAVASGKGGVGKSTMAVNIAAGLSELGARVGLFDADVYGPNVPRMVSAEERPKATKDEELVPVEKFGMKLMSMDFLVGEDDPV
;
A
#
# COMPACT_ATOMS: atom_id res chain seq x y z
N LEU A 1 9.72 -9.64 -23.63
CA LEU A 1 8.99 -8.80 -22.64
C LEU A 1 8.69 -7.38 -23.16
N ALA A 2 9.48 -6.86 -24.12
CA ALA A 2 9.22 -5.55 -24.74
C ALA A 2 7.91 -5.47 -25.55
N ASP A 3 7.23 -6.58 -25.76
CA ASP A 3 5.91 -6.61 -26.41
C ASP A 3 4.75 -6.59 -25.39
N VAL A 4 5.06 -6.69 -24.11
CA VAL A 4 4.06 -6.64 -23.03
C VAL A 4 3.83 -5.20 -22.60
N GLN A 5 2.61 -4.71 -22.71
CA GLN A 5 2.24 -3.33 -22.41
C GLN A 5 1.58 -3.21 -21.05
N ASP A 6 1.89 -2.13 -20.33
CA ASP A 6 1.12 -1.70 -19.18
C ASP A 6 -0.18 -1.04 -19.65
N PRO A 7 -1.36 -1.56 -19.31
CA PRO A 7 -2.63 -1.04 -19.80
C PRO A 7 -3.00 0.34 -19.26
N ASP A 8 -2.40 0.77 -18.14
CA ASP A 8 -2.64 2.09 -17.57
C ASP A 8 -1.76 3.17 -18.20
N LEU A 9 -0.50 2.82 -18.52
CA LEU A 9 0.49 3.75 -19.02
C LEU A 9 0.62 3.71 -20.55
N GLY A 10 0.20 2.60 -21.18
CA GLY A 10 0.17 2.43 -22.65
C GLY A 10 1.54 2.30 -23.30
N ASP A 11 2.57 1.93 -22.52
CA ASP A 11 3.93 1.68 -22.97
C ASP A 11 4.41 0.31 -22.49
N ASP A 12 5.53 -0.21 -23.04
CA ASP A 12 6.00 -1.54 -22.67
C ASP A 12 6.64 -1.58 -21.27
N ILE A 13 6.48 -2.73 -20.60
CA ILE A 13 6.93 -2.90 -19.20
C ILE A 13 8.44 -2.79 -19.03
N VAL A 14 9.23 -2.99 -20.08
CA VAL A 14 10.70 -2.87 -20.04
C VAL A 14 11.09 -1.40 -20.11
N SER A 15 10.53 -0.64 -21.05
CA SER A 15 10.76 0.80 -21.19
C SER A 15 10.28 1.59 -19.96
N LEU A 16 9.21 1.12 -19.32
CA LEU A 16 8.68 1.69 -18.07
C LEU A 16 9.52 1.32 -16.84
N GLY A 17 10.52 0.43 -16.98
CA GLY A 17 11.35 -0.01 -15.86
C GLY A 17 10.58 -0.88 -14.85
N LEU A 18 9.49 -1.52 -15.27
CA LEU A 18 8.70 -2.41 -14.42
C LEU A 18 9.31 -3.81 -14.27
N VAL A 19 10.28 -4.15 -15.11
CA VAL A 19 11.04 -5.41 -15.00
C VAL A 19 12.25 -5.18 -14.11
N ASN A 20 12.24 -5.70 -12.90
CA ASN A 20 13.36 -5.58 -11.96
C ASN A 20 14.48 -6.56 -12.25
N ASP A 21 14.11 -7.82 -12.53
CA ASP A 21 15.09 -8.88 -12.73
C ASP A 21 14.48 -10.02 -13.58
N VAL A 22 15.36 -10.70 -14.33
CA VAL A 22 15.03 -11.90 -15.10
C VAL A 22 16.13 -12.93 -14.90
N GLU A 23 15.83 -14.01 -14.19
CA GLU A 23 16.72 -15.14 -13.98
C GLU A 23 16.26 -16.32 -14.84
N VAL A 24 17.19 -16.94 -15.55
CA VAL A 24 16.94 -18.15 -16.35
C VAL A 24 17.71 -19.31 -15.74
N ASP A 25 17.01 -20.35 -15.33
CA ASP A 25 17.58 -21.62 -14.87
C ASP A 25 17.30 -22.70 -15.92
N GLU A 26 18.26 -22.89 -16.81
CA GLU A 26 18.14 -23.90 -17.88
C GLU A 26 18.14 -25.33 -17.32
N ASP A 27 18.82 -25.58 -16.20
CA ASP A 27 18.88 -26.89 -15.58
C ASP A 27 17.55 -27.27 -14.91
N ALA A 28 16.87 -26.30 -14.31
CA ALA A 28 15.54 -26.46 -13.75
C ALA A 28 14.43 -26.35 -14.80
N GLY A 29 14.71 -25.78 -15.97
CA GLY A 29 13.71 -25.48 -17.00
C GLY A 29 12.77 -24.35 -16.61
N GLU A 30 13.25 -23.36 -15.83
CA GLU A 30 12.45 -22.28 -15.26
C GLU A 30 13.00 -20.91 -15.64
N VAL A 31 12.12 -19.96 -15.87
CA VAL A 31 12.45 -18.52 -15.95
C VAL A 31 11.70 -17.76 -14.86
N ARG A 32 12.44 -17.02 -14.04
CA ARG A 32 11.87 -16.13 -13.01
C ARG A 32 11.89 -14.70 -13.51
N VAL A 33 10.72 -14.06 -13.48
CA VAL A 33 10.58 -12.64 -13.80
C VAL A 33 10.09 -11.90 -12.55
N SER A 34 10.88 -10.92 -12.10
CA SER A 34 10.51 -10.04 -11.01
C SER A 34 10.01 -8.71 -11.57
N LEU A 35 8.78 -8.36 -11.24
CA LEU A 35 8.14 -7.11 -11.67
C LEU A 35 8.05 -6.12 -10.51
N ALA A 36 8.36 -4.85 -10.78
CA ALA A 36 8.10 -3.73 -9.90
C ALA A 36 6.79 -3.07 -10.31
N LEU A 37 5.72 -3.27 -9.57
CA LEU A 37 4.44 -2.63 -9.88
C LEU A 37 4.41 -1.21 -9.31
N GLY A 38 3.89 -0.27 -10.10
CA GLY A 38 3.81 1.14 -9.72
C GLY A 38 2.77 1.43 -8.63
N ALA A 39 1.82 0.53 -8.41
CA ALA A 39 0.77 0.66 -7.40
C ALA A 39 0.43 -0.68 -6.77
N PRO A 40 0.13 -0.72 -5.45
CA PRO A 40 -0.37 -1.92 -4.81
C PRO A 40 -1.76 -2.27 -5.35
N PHE A 41 -2.00 -3.58 -5.55
CA PHE A 41 -3.31 -4.09 -5.94
C PHE A 41 -3.84 -3.50 -7.26
N SER A 42 -2.94 -3.28 -8.24
CA SER A 42 -3.38 -2.87 -9.58
C SER A 42 -4.37 -3.90 -10.14
N PRO A 43 -5.53 -3.48 -10.64
CA PRO A 43 -6.49 -4.38 -11.28
C PRO A 43 -5.92 -5.06 -12.52
N HIS A 44 -4.83 -4.54 -13.05
CA HIS A 44 -4.14 -5.04 -14.24
C HIS A 44 -2.98 -5.99 -13.95
N GLU A 45 -2.64 -6.23 -12.66
CA GLU A 45 -1.54 -7.13 -12.27
C GLU A 45 -1.69 -8.52 -12.90
N SER A 46 -2.91 -9.09 -12.86
CA SER A 46 -3.17 -10.39 -13.47
C SER A 46 -3.05 -10.37 -14.98
N ALA A 47 -3.47 -9.30 -15.65
CA ALA A 47 -3.37 -9.15 -17.11
C ALA A 47 -1.91 -9.05 -17.53
N ILE A 48 -1.10 -8.22 -16.87
CA ILE A 48 0.35 -8.13 -17.12
C ILE A 48 1.02 -9.48 -16.91
N ALA A 49 0.66 -10.21 -15.84
CA ALA A 49 1.20 -11.52 -15.55
C ALA A 49 0.87 -12.56 -16.64
N ASP A 50 -0.34 -12.52 -17.17
CA ASP A 50 -0.76 -13.42 -18.25
C ASP A 50 -0.08 -13.07 -19.58
N ASP A 51 0.09 -11.79 -19.87
CA ASP A 51 0.82 -11.32 -21.06
C ASP A 51 2.32 -11.66 -20.98
N VAL A 52 2.94 -11.56 -19.80
CA VAL A 52 4.33 -12.02 -19.59
C VAL A 52 4.46 -13.52 -19.82
N ARG A 53 3.53 -14.33 -19.29
CA ARG A 53 3.53 -15.78 -19.56
C ARG A 53 3.36 -16.08 -21.04
N ALA A 54 2.46 -15.38 -21.72
CA ALA A 54 2.23 -15.53 -23.14
C ALA A 54 3.47 -15.16 -23.97
N ALA A 55 4.15 -14.07 -23.63
CA ALA A 55 5.36 -13.61 -24.29
C ALA A 55 6.56 -14.57 -24.13
N LEU A 56 6.56 -15.39 -23.07
CA LEU A 56 7.61 -16.37 -22.77
C LEU A 56 7.21 -17.81 -23.16
N ALA A 57 6.01 -18.05 -23.65
CA ALA A 57 5.51 -19.40 -23.96
C ALA A 57 6.38 -20.16 -24.96
N ASP A 58 6.96 -19.47 -25.94
CA ASP A 58 7.82 -20.08 -26.98
C ASP A 58 9.19 -20.52 -26.45
N THR A 59 9.57 -20.12 -25.24
CA THR A 59 10.84 -20.55 -24.61
C THR A 59 10.78 -22.00 -24.15
N GLY A 60 9.59 -22.54 -23.90
CA GLY A 60 9.39 -23.87 -23.35
C GLY A 60 9.80 -24.02 -21.86
N LEU A 61 10.06 -22.91 -21.18
CA LEU A 61 10.41 -22.87 -19.77
C LEU A 61 9.16 -22.59 -18.91
N ASP A 62 9.16 -23.10 -17.70
CA ASP A 62 8.16 -22.72 -16.70
C ASP A 62 8.37 -21.29 -16.21
N VAL A 63 7.31 -20.46 -16.25
CA VAL A 63 7.40 -19.04 -15.90
C VAL A 63 6.96 -18.81 -14.46
N ALA A 64 7.92 -18.53 -13.58
CA ALA A 64 7.68 -18.07 -12.24
C ALA A 64 7.66 -16.53 -12.17
N LEU A 65 6.56 -15.96 -11.74
CA LEU A 65 6.39 -14.51 -11.63
C LEU A 65 6.35 -14.10 -10.15
N SER A 66 7.11 -13.07 -9.84
CA SER A 66 6.98 -12.35 -8.58
C SER A 66 6.71 -10.88 -8.87
N ALA A 67 5.76 -10.29 -8.14
CA ALA A 67 5.49 -8.87 -8.20
C ALA A 67 5.80 -8.23 -6.85
N SER A 68 6.53 -7.14 -6.86
CA SER A 68 6.82 -6.35 -5.68
C SER A 68 6.46 -4.89 -5.94
N ILE A 69 6.04 -4.22 -4.89
CA ILE A 69 5.90 -2.77 -4.90
C ILE A 69 7.20 -2.24 -4.33
N PRO A 70 7.91 -1.36 -5.05
CA PRO A 70 9.09 -0.71 -4.53
C PRO A 70 8.78 0.00 -3.21
N ASP A 71 9.68 -0.09 -2.25
CA ASP A 71 9.54 0.66 -1.02
C ASP A 71 9.64 2.15 -1.36
N GLY A 72 8.61 2.92 -0.98
CA GLY A 72 8.55 4.37 -1.25
C GLY A 72 9.46 5.20 -0.34
N LEU A 73 10.16 4.56 0.60
CA LEU A 73 11.09 5.17 1.53
C LEU A 73 12.45 4.48 1.40
N ASP A 74 13.51 5.26 1.25
CA ASP A 74 14.87 4.73 1.28
C ASP A 74 15.14 4.02 2.60
N ALA A 75 15.77 2.85 2.53
CA ALA A 75 16.01 2.00 3.69
C ALA A 75 16.82 2.71 4.80
N ASP A 76 17.67 3.67 4.42
CA ASP A 76 18.48 4.46 5.34
C ASP A 76 17.71 5.61 6.03
N GLU A 77 16.52 5.97 5.53
CA GLU A 77 15.66 7.03 6.07
C GLU A 77 14.33 6.49 6.67
N GLN A 78 14.20 5.20 6.92
CA GLN A 78 12.97 4.62 7.46
C GLN A 78 12.69 5.11 8.89
N VAL A 79 11.97 6.20 8.98
CA VAL A 79 11.41 6.73 10.26
C VAL A 79 10.36 5.76 10.84
N LEU A 80 9.76 4.93 9.98
CA LEU A 80 8.72 3.97 10.34
C LEU A 80 9.13 2.55 9.91
N PRO A 81 9.89 1.82 10.73
CA PRO A 81 10.32 0.46 10.42
C PRO A 81 9.13 -0.46 10.11
N GLY A 82 9.21 -1.18 9.00
CA GLY A 82 8.16 -2.10 8.57
C GLY A 82 6.97 -1.46 7.83
N VAL A 83 7.00 -0.15 7.59
CA VAL A 83 6.07 0.54 6.70
C VAL A 83 6.74 0.71 5.33
N LYS A 84 6.19 0.07 4.31
CA LYS A 84 6.73 0.13 2.94
C LYS A 84 6.39 1.45 2.24
N ASN A 85 5.15 1.94 2.41
CA ASN A 85 4.65 3.12 1.72
C ASN A 85 3.91 4.03 2.69
N VAL A 86 4.16 5.33 2.58
CA VAL A 86 3.44 6.37 3.31
C VAL A 86 2.68 7.24 2.31
N ILE A 87 1.37 7.31 2.45
CA ILE A 87 0.49 8.15 1.64
C ILE A 87 0.04 9.34 2.49
N ALA A 88 0.46 10.54 2.12
CA ALA A 88 0.02 11.77 2.78
C ALA A 88 -1.16 12.39 2.03
N VAL A 89 -2.30 12.53 2.72
CA VAL A 89 -3.48 13.23 2.20
C VAL A 89 -3.56 14.60 2.85
N ALA A 90 -3.23 15.64 2.10
CA ALA A 90 -3.14 17.00 2.62
C ALA A 90 -3.97 17.98 1.78
N SER A 91 -4.35 19.12 2.37
CA SER A 91 -5.04 20.19 1.68
C SER A 91 -4.80 21.53 2.40
N GLY A 92 -4.51 22.58 1.64
CA GLY A 92 -4.39 23.93 2.15
C GLY A 92 -5.74 24.62 2.44
N LYS A 93 -6.87 24.00 2.08
CA LYS A 93 -8.21 24.54 2.30
C LYS A 93 -9.04 23.61 3.17
N GLY A 94 -9.68 24.14 4.21
CA GLY A 94 -10.59 23.40 5.05
C GLY A 94 -11.87 22.98 4.32
N GLY A 95 -12.49 21.87 4.74
CA GLY A 95 -13.79 21.41 4.26
C GLY A 95 -13.83 20.82 2.85
N VAL A 96 -12.68 20.51 2.24
CA VAL A 96 -12.63 19.91 0.88
C VAL A 96 -12.72 18.39 0.85
N GLY A 97 -12.88 17.76 2.01
CA GLY A 97 -13.01 16.30 2.10
C GLY A 97 -11.69 15.55 2.31
N LYS A 98 -10.60 16.20 2.77
CA LYS A 98 -9.30 15.58 3.05
C LYS A 98 -9.42 14.29 3.88
N SER A 99 -10.02 14.39 5.08
CA SER A 99 -10.18 13.25 5.97
C SER A 99 -11.10 12.17 5.38
N THR A 100 -12.13 12.57 4.64
CA THR A 100 -13.01 11.65 3.92
C THR A 100 -12.24 10.84 2.89
N MET A 101 -11.38 11.49 2.09
CA MET A 101 -10.54 10.80 1.10
C MET A 101 -9.54 9.87 1.79
N ALA A 102 -8.88 10.34 2.85
CA ALA A 102 -7.92 9.52 3.60
C ALA A 102 -8.55 8.23 4.14
N VAL A 103 -9.71 8.34 4.79
CA VAL A 103 -10.45 7.19 5.33
C VAL A 103 -10.87 6.22 4.22
N ASN A 104 -11.41 6.73 3.10
CA ASN A 104 -11.87 5.88 2.01
C ASN A 104 -10.71 5.17 1.29
N ILE A 105 -9.58 5.86 1.06
CA ILE A 105 -8.38 5.24 0.48
C ILE A 105 -7.86 4.14 1.42
N ALA A 106 -7.74 4.43 2.71
CA ALA A 106 -7.27 3.47 3.69
C ALA A 106 -8.18 2.24 3.79
N ALA A 107 -9.50 2.45 3.84
CA ALA A 107 -10.48 1.36 3.88
C ALA A 107 -10.45 0.53 2.59
N GLY A 108 -10.39 1.17 1.43
CA GLY A 108 -10.30 0.48 0.14
C GLY A 108 -9.03 -0.38 0.04
N LEU A 109 -7.88 0.14 0.43
CA LEU A 109 -6.64 -0.64 0.48
C LEU A 109 -6.72 -1.82 1.45
N SER A 110 -7.35 -1.63 2.62
CA SER A 110 -7.57 -2.71 3.57
C SER A 110 -8.47 -3.80 3.02
N GLU A 111 -9.54 -3.43 2.32
CA GLU A 111 -10.47 -4.38 1.67
C GLU A 111 -9.79 -5.17 0.55
N LEU A 112 -8.83 -4.57 -0.14
CA LEU A 112 -7.97 -5.24 -1.12
C LEU A 112 -6.90 -6.14 -0.49
N GLY A 113 -6.81 -6.22 0.84
CA GLY A 113 -5.90 -7.12 1.56
C GLY A 113 -4.60 -6.48 2.03
N ALA A 114 -4.41 -5.16 1.88
CA ALA A 114 -3.25 -4.47 2.42
C ALA A 114 -3.30 -4.39 3.96
N ARG A 115 -2.13 -4.41 4.59
CA ARG A 115 -1.98 -4.06 6.01
C ARG A 115 -1.90 -2.53 6.14
N VAL A 116 -2.96 -1.91 6.57
CA VAL A 116 -3.10 -0.45 6.59
C VAL A 116 -3.08 0.11 7.99
N GLY A 117 -2.28 1.16 8.21
CA GLY A 117 -2.39 2.05 9.35
C GLY A 117 -2.92 3.41 8.88
N LEU A 118 -3.92 3.96 9.56
CA LEU A 118 -4.42 5.31 9.32
C LEU A 118 -4.12 6.18 10.54
N PHE A 119 -3.31 7.19 10.34
CA PHE A 119 -2.94 8.17 11.35
C PHE A 119 -3.64 9.50 11.08
N ASP A 120 -4.46 9.96 12.02
CA ASP A 120 -5.08 11.28 11.98
C ASP A 120 -4.10 12.32 12.54
N ALA A 121 -3.50 13.09 11.65
CA ALA A 121 -2.54 14.13 11.98
C ALA A 121 -3.17 15.49 12.29
N ASP A 122 -4.51 15.60 12.26
CA ASP A 122 -5.22 16.82 12.65
C ASP A 122 -5.36 16.85 14.17
N VAL A 123 -4.45 17.56 14.84
CA VAL A 123 -4.40 17.62 16.30
C VAL A 123 -5.52 18.49 16.87
N TYR A 124 -5.96 19.52 16.14
CA TYR A 124 -6.95 20.50 16.61
C TYR A 124 -8.40 20.11 16.34
N GLY A 125 -8.63 19.30 15.30
CA GLY A 125 -9.97 18.88 14.92
C GLY A 125 -10.01 17.44 14.42
N PRO A 126 -9.51 16.48 15.23
CA PRO A 126 -9.46 15.09 14.80
C PRO A 126 -10.87 14.55 14.57
N ASN A 127 -11.07 13.89 13.41
CA ASN A 127 -12.39 13.42 12.99
C ASN A 127 -12.42 11.95 12.57
N VAL A 128 -11.28 11.33 12.37
CA VAL A 128 -11.21 9.95 11.86
C VAL A 128 -11.97 8.96 12.73
N PRO A 129 -11.87 8.97 14.10
CA PRO A 129 -12.62 8.05 14.94
C PRO A 129 -14.12 8.13 14.74
N ARG A 130 -14.66 9.35 14.64
CA ARG A 130 -16.11 9.58 14.42
C ARG A 130 -16.54 9.11 13.04
N MET A 131 -15.72 9.34 12.00
CA MET A 131 -16.03 8.94 10.63
C MET A 131 -16.14 7.42 10.47
N VAL A 132 -15.35 6.67 11.23
CA VAL A 132 -15.35 5.20 11.20
C VAL A 132 -16.17 4.57 12.31
N SER A 133 -16.83 5.37 13.15
CA SER A 133 -17.59 4.93 14.32
C SER A 133 -16.73 4.04 15.25
N ALA A 134 -15.51 4.48 15.53
CA ALA A 134 -14.63 3.82 16.47
C ALA A 134 -14.85 4.40 17.87
N GLU A 135 -15.52 3.64 18.74
CA GLU A 135 -15.81 4.03 20.13
C GLU A 135 -14.75 3.52 21.11
N GLU A 136 -13.92 2.59 20.64
CA GLU A 136 -12.86 1.99 21.47
C GLU A 136 -11.69 2.97 21.63
N ARG A 137 -10.98 2.85 22.77
CA ARG A 137 -9.75 3.61 23.02
C ARG A 137 -8.52 2.73 22.86
N PRO A 138 -7.38 3.29 22.43
CA PRO A 138 -6.11 2.58 22.42
C PRO A 138 -5.79 2.02 23.81
N LYS A 139 -5.21 0.83 23.84
CA LYS A 139 -4.76 0.19 25.08
C LYS A 139 -3.26 0.39 25.22
N ALA A 140 -2.80 0.67 26.43
CA ALA A 140 -1.38 0.68 26.72
C ALA A 140 -0.89 -0.74 27.01
N THR A 141 0.26 -1.12 26.46
CA THR A 141 0.99 -2.33 26.85
C THR A 141 1.68 -2.15 28.20
N LYS A 142 2.30 -3.21 28.71
CA LYS A 142 3.11 -3.15 29.94
C LYS A 142 4.36 -2.29 29.76
N ASP A 143 4.82 -2.13 28.52
CA ASP A 143 6.00 -1.35 28.13
C ASP A 143 5.62 0.09 27.72
N GLU A 144 4.41 0.53 28.09
CA GLU A 144 3.86 1.87 27.81
C GLU A 144 3.66 2.18 26.31
N GLU A 145 3.66 1.16 25.46
CA GLU A 145 3.33 1.34 24.04
C GLU A 145 1.82 1.38 23.83
N LEU A 146 1.36 2.23 22.93
CA LEU A 146 -0.05 2.32 22.56
C LEU A 146 -0.41 1.31 21.48
N VAL A 147 -1.36 0.44 21.78
CA VAL A 147 -1.96 -0.46 20.79
C VAL A 147 -3.05 0.30 20.04
N PRO A 148 -2.91 0.48 18.73
CA PRO A 148 -3.92 1.20 17.94
C PRO A 148 -5.27 0.49 17.97
N VAL A 149 -6.34 1.27 17.77
CA VAL A 149 -7.70 0.76 17.58
C VAL A 149 -7.79 0.07 16.23
N GLU A 150 -8.50 -1.06 16.14
CA GLU A 150 -8.72 -1.76 14.88
C GLU A 150 -10.16 -1.58 14.40
N LYS A 151 -10.34 -1.09 13.17
CA LYS A 151 -11.64 -0.94 12.53
C LYS A 151 -11.51 -1.14 11.01
N PHE A 152 -12.44 -1.87 10.42
CA PHE A 152 -12.44 -2.20 8.98
C PHE A 152 -11.11 -2.81 8.51
N GLY A 153 -10.46 -3.64 9.33
CA GLY A 153 -9.16 -4.22 9.03
C GLY A 153 -7.97 -3.26 9.10
N MET A 154 -8.20 -1.99 9.43
CA MET A 154 -7.17 -0.96 9.56
C MET A 154 -6.77 -0.76 11.03
N LYS A 155 -5.51 -0.39 11.26
CA LYS A 155 -5.05 0.14 12.54
C LYS A 155 -5.20 1.66 12.55
N LEU A 156 -5.87 2.19 13.57
CA LEU A 156 -6.21 3.60 13.67
C LEU A 156 -5.52 4.25 14.87
N MET A 157 -4.96 5.42 14.64
CA MET A 157 -4.47 6.29 15.71
C MET A 157 -4.89 7.74 15.44
N SER A 158 -5.38 8.42 16.48
CA SER A 158 -5.83 9.81 16.44
C SER A 158 -5.69 10.42 17.82
N MET A 159 -5.49 11.71 17.90
CA MET A 159 -5.52 12.46 19.16
C MET A 159 -6.89 12.42 19.83
N ASP A 160 -7.99 12.28 19.07
CA ASP A 160 -9.36 12.16 19.60
C ASP A 160 -9.52 10.94 20.54
N PHE A 161 -8.72 9.91 20.36
CA PHE A 161 -8.72 8.74 21.25
C PHE A 161 -8.05 9.01 22.61
N LEU A 162 -7.15 9.98 22.68
CA LEU A 162 -6.28 10.25 23.83
C LEU A 162 -6.82 11.38 24.70
N VAL A 163 -7.64 12.26 24.13
CA VAL A 163 -8.24 13.40 24.82
C VAL A 163 -9.61 13.00 25.39
N GLY A 164 -9.91 13.38 26.62
CA GLY A 164 -11.23 13.20 27.21
C GLY A 164 -12.26 14.15 26.57
N GLU A 165 -13.53 13.78 26.57
CA GLU A 165 -14.61 14.62 26.01
C GLU A 165 -14.69 16.02 26.66
N ASP A 166 -14.14 16.20 27.85
CA ASP A 166 -14.15 17.45 28.62
C ASP A 166 -12.76 18.16 28.67
N ASP A 167 -11.72 17.60 28.03
CA ASP A 167 -10.40 18.22 28.04
C ASP A 167 -10.24 19.15 26.82
N PRO A 168 -9.87 20.42 27.02
CA PRO A 168 -9.56 21.32 25.90
C PRO A 168 -8.27 20.86 25.21
N VAL A 169 -8.31 20.76 23.89
CA VAL A 169 -7.16 20.49 23.02
C VAL A 169 -6.34 21.77 22.83
#